data_8ba32508e24b0a363e97b6053e1a77ec
#
_entry.id   8ba32508e24b0a363e97b6053e1a77ec
#
_cell.length_a   1.000
_cell.length_b   1.000
_cell.length_c   1.000
_cell.angle_alpha   90.00
_cell.angle_beta   90.00
_cell.angle_gamma   90.00
#
_symmetry.space_group_name_H-M   'P 1'
#
loop_
_entity.id
_entity.type
_entity.pdbx_description
1 polymer ?
#
loop_
_entity_poly.entity_id
_entity_poly.type
_entity_poly.pdbx_seq_one_letter_code
_entity_poly.pdbx_strand_id
1 'polypeptide(L)'
;MPVRPAPRASAASNTGDRYDRAGFGAATELPRHPAVVRRRAVNGETAGQASGTANPFEVGVAIFDVNETILDLAPVRRVVDELVGRPGAFALWFARLIQTSMAVTATGDFRDFPALGRATLEALDLGEGLTLPADAWDRVAAAMGALDPHPDVVAGLDALAAAGWTLLALTNSARRSVESQLVRTGLAERFAHILSVDEVRAFKPAAAPYEAAARAAGIAPSGARMVACHDWDLAGARAVGMSTCFVARRGMAFSAAFPAPDRRVADFTELPGALSD
;
A
#
# COMPACT_ATOMS: atom_id res chain seq x y z
N MET A 1 19.00 29.76 59.17
CA MET A 1 19.71 30.05 57.89
C MET A 1 18.64 30.06 56.80
N PRO A 2 18.42 31.18 56.10
CA PRO A 2 17.38 31.30 55.10
C PRO A 2 17.83 30.77 53.74
N VAL A 3 16.95 30.06 53.06
CA VAL A 3 17.11 29.48 51.72
C VAL A 3 17.05 30.61 50.69
N ARG A 4 18.02 30.66 49.80
CA ARG A 4 18.07 31.56 48.61
C ARG A 4 17.13 31.11 47.52
N PRO A 5 16.38 32.02 46.86
CA PRO A 5 15.60 31.67 45.67
C PRO A 5 16.44 31.56 44.40
N ALA A 6 16.07 30.66 43.49
CA ALA A 6 16.68 30.43 42.18
C ALA A 6 16.33 31.55 41.18
N PRO A 7 17.19 31.82 40.17
CA PRO A 7 17.01 32.88 39.20
C PRO A 7 15.94 32.55 38.16
N ARG A 8 15.14 33.56 37.78
CA ARG A 8 14.11 33.51 36.73
C ARG A 8 14.76 33.39 35.36
N ALA A 9 14.28 32.47 34.56
CA ALA A 9 14.62 32.34 33.16
C ALA A 9 14.04 33.51 32.33
N SER A 10 14.88 34.09 31.49
CA SER A 10 14.61 35.17 30.55
C SER A 10 13.77 34.62 29.37
N ALA A 11 12.75 35.38 28.99
CA ALA A 11 11.93 35.12 27.81
C ALA A 11 12.76 35.36 26.52
N ALA A 12 12.94 34.34 25.71
CA ALA A 12 13.46 34.44 24.37
C ALA A 12 12.31 34.77 23.39
N SER A 13 12.52 35.86 22.65
CA SER A 13 11.62 36.40 21.64
C SER A 13 11.41 35.44 20.46
N ASN A 14 10.12 35.18 20.15
CA ASN A 14 9.64 34.47 18.98
C ASN A 14 9.80 35.35 17.73
N THR A 15 10.81 35.11 16.90
CA THR A 15 10.87 35.67 15.53
C THR A 15 10.26 34.68 14.59
N GLY A 16 9.01 34.99 14.18
CA GLY A 16 8.27 34.24 13.17
C GLY A 16 8.98 34.26 11.82
N ASP A 17 9.31 33.09 11.32
CA ASP A 17 9.79 32.91 9.96
C ASP A 17 8.59 32.70 9.05
N ARG A 18 8.42 33.68 8.14
CA ARG A 18 7.35 33.71 7.13
C ARG A 18 7.77 32.79 6.01
N TYR A 19 7.09 31.66 5.85
CA TYR A 19 7.17 30.87 4.62
C TYR A 19 6.45 31.61 3.50
N ASP A 20 7.26 32.05 2.55
CA ASP A 20 6.86 32.76 1.33
C ASP A 20 6.05 31.82 0.41
N ARG A 21 4.85 32.27 0.06
CA ARG A 21 3.99 31.63 -0.93
C ARG A 21 4.44 32.08 -2.31
N ALA A 22 5.27 31.33 -2.97
CA ALA A 22 5.61 31.57 -4.37
C ALA A 22 5.41 30.31 -5.22
N GLY A 23 4.48 30.37 -6.16
CA GLY A 23 4.54 29.73 -7.45
C GLY A 23 4.05 28.29 -7.55
N PHE A 24 2.73 28.06 -7.61
CA PHE A 24 2.20 26.89 -8.30
C PHE A 24 2.34 27.09 -9.81
N GLY A 25 3.43 26.57 -10.38
CA GLY A 25 3.64 26.43 -11.80
C GLY A 25 2.80 25.28 -12.37
N ALA A 26 2.35 25.50 -13.61
CA ALA A 26 1.45 24.73 -14.45
C ALA A 26 1.53 23.20 -14.31
N ALA A 27 0.37 22.57 -14.34
CA ALA A 27 0.16 21.14 -14.47
C ALA A 27 0.95 20.57 -15.66
N THR A 28 1.97 19.82 -15.37
CA THR A 28 2.70 18.99 -16.35
C THR A 28 1.83 17.77 -16.66
N GLU A 29 1.39 17.63 -17.90
CA GLU A 29 0.68 16.45 -18.39
C GLU A 29 1.53 15.20 -18.13
N LEU A 30 0.89 14.21 -17.50
CA LEU A 30 1.47 12.89 -17.25
C LEU A 30 1.74 12.18 -18.59
N PRO A 31 2.89 11.51 -18.77
CA PRO A 31 3.13 10.70 -19.95
C PRO A 31 2.12 9.55 -20.01
N ARG A 32 1.34 9.52 -21.09
CA ARG A 32 0.43 8.42 -21.41
C ARG A 32 1.27 7.20 -21.78
N HIS A 33 1.12 6.11 -21.04
CA HIS A 33 1.64 4.81 -21.42
C HIS A 33 1.07 4.39 -22.79
N PRO A 34 1.88 3.77 -23.68
CA PRO A 34 1.41 3.38 -25.00
C PRO A 34 0.38 2.26 -24.94
N ALA A 35 -0.76 2.58 -25.51
CA ALA A 35 -1.74 1.70 -26.15
C ALA A 35 -2.01 0.30 -25.55
N VAL A 36 -3.05 0.25 -24.73
CA VAL A 36 -3.93 -0.94 -24.68
C VAL A 36 -4.44 -1.21 -26.10
N VAL A 37 -4.17 -2.39 -26.61
CA VAL A 37 -4.64 -2.86 -27.93
C VAL A 37 -6.16 -2.83 -27.95
N ARG A 38 -6.72 -1.81 -28.60
CA ARG A 38 -8.16 -1.74 -28.89
C ARG A 38 -8.52 -2.80 -29.91
N ARG A 39 -9.21 -3.86 -29.49
CA ARG A 39 -9.92 -4.72 -30.42
C ARG A 39 -11.07 -3.93 -31.03
N ARG A 40 -11.12 -3.93 -32.37
CA ARG A 40 -12.02 -3.22 -33.25
C ARG A 40 -13.49 -3.57 -32.94
N ALA A 41 -14.31 -2.55 -32.63
CA ALA A 41 -15.75 -2.68 -32.62
C ALA A 41 -16.26 -2.78 -34.07
N VAL A 42 -17.13 -3.76 -34.31
CA VAL A 42 -17.91 -3.85 -35.56
C VAL A 42 -19.18 -3.04 -35.34
N ASN A 43 -19.39 -2.03 -36.18
CA ASN A 43 -20.56 -1.17 -36.16
C ASN A 43 -21.84 -1.94 -36.48
N GLY A 44 -22.87 -1.73 -35.69
CA GLY A 44 -24.24 -2.06 -35.98
C GLY A 44 -25.15 -1.14 -35.16
N GLU A 45 -25.70 -0.09 -35.82
CA GLU A 45 -26.71 0.82 -35.28
C GLU A 45 -28.00 0.09 -34.97
N THR A 46 -28.52 0.33 -33.75
CA THR A 46 -29.98 0.62 -33.58
C THR A 46 -30.21 1.17 -32.17
N ALA A 47 -30.87 2.33 -32.10
CA ALA A 47 -31.32 2.98 -30.88
C ALA A 47 -32.42 2.16 -30.19
N GLY A 48 -32.29 1.91 -28.89
CA GLY A 48 -33.31 1.27 -28.06
C GLY A 48 -32.92 1.28 -26.59
N GLN A 49 -33.63 2.07 -25.82
CA GLN A 49 -33.89 2.08 -24.37
C GLN A 49 -32.88 1.38 -23.43
N ALA A 50 -32.28 2.19 -22.56
CA ALA A 50 -31.40 1.77 -21.47
C ALA A 50 -32.16 0.97 -20.40
N SER A 51 -32.12 -0.36 -20.49
CA SER A 51 -32.21 -1.28 -19.39
C SER A 51 -30.76 -1.73 -19.11
N GLY A 52 -30.23 -1.43 -17.90
CA GLY A 52 -28.86 -1.78 -17.53
C GLY A 52 -28.66 -3.31 -17.53
N THR A 53 -28.33 -3.87 -18.68
CA THR A 53 -27.79 -5.22 -18.77
C THR A 53 -26.30 -5.13 -18.45
N ALA A 54 -25.91 -5.67 -17.30
CA ALA A 54 -24.52 -5.94 -16.98
C ALA A 54 -23.88 -6.63 -18.20
N ASN A 55 -22.75 -6.10 -18.66
CA ASN A 55 -22.00 -6.70 -19.77
C ASN A 55 -21.55 -8.11 -19.32
N PRO A 56 -21.98 -9.20 -19.97
CA PRO A 56 -21.65 -10.56 -19.56
C PRO A 56 -20.16 -10.92 -19.70
N PHE A 57 -19.31 -9.95 -20.10
CA PHE A 57 -17.85 -10.10 -20.28
C PHE A 57 -17.01 -9.19 -19.38
N GLU A 58 -17.61 -8.40 -18.49
CA GLU A 58 -16.85 -7.66 -17.47
C GLU A 58 -16.70 -8.54 -16.22
N VAL A 59 -15.66 -9.32 -16.21
CA VAL A 59 -15.18 -10.02 -15.02
C VAL A 59 -14.45 -9.01 -14.14
N GLY A 60 -15.05 -8.56 -13.11
CA GLY A 60 -14.65 -7.71 -12.02
C GLY A 60 -13.24 -7.04 -11.98
N VAL A 61 -13.05 -6.17 -10.99
CA VAL A 61 -11.78 -5.51 -10.70
C VAL A 61 -11.21 -6.09 -9.40
N ALA A 62 -9.95 -6.57 -9.46
CA ALA A 62 -9.21 -7.01 -8.29
C ALA A 62 -8.08 -6.02 -7.97
N ILE A 63 -8.06 -5.53 -6.73
CA ILE A 63 -7.06 -4.60 -6.22
C ILE A 63 -6.18 -5.36 -5.22
N PHE A 64 -4.88 -5.32 -5.42
CA PHE A 64 -3.91 -6.09 -4.64
C PHE A 64 -3.08 -5.19 -3.75
N ASP A 65 -2.98 -5.50 -2.47
CA ASP A 65 -1.87 -5.04 -1.64
C ASP A 65 -0.55 -5.60 -2.19
N VAL A 66 0.56 -4.90 -1.94
CA VAL A 66 1.86 -5.25 -2.54
C VAL A 66 2.79 -5.91 -1.54
N ASN A 67 3.15 -5.21 -0.45
CA ASN A 67 4.11 -5.71 0.53
C ASN A 67 3.54 -6.90 1.31
N GLU A 68 4.29 -7.97 1.45
CA GLU A 68 3.90 -9.26 2.05
C GLU A 68 2.77 -9.98 1.31
N THR A 69 1.91 -9.30 0.58
CA THR A 69 0.84 -9.93 -0.24
C THR A 69 1.40 -10.45 -1.56
N ILE A 70 2.04 -9.60 -2.34
CA ILE A 70 2.71 -9.89 -3.61
C ILE A 70 4.20 -10.15 -3.40
N LEU A 71 4.90 -9.19 -2.75
CA LEU A 71 6.34 -9.21 -2.55
C LEU A 71 6.69 -9.80 -1.18
N ASP A 72 7.61 -10.77 -1.18
CA ASP A 72 8.08 -11.43 0.05
C ASP A 72 9.03 -10.51 0.83
N LEU A 73 8.64 -10.11 2.03
CA LEU A 73 9.46 -9.29 2.94
C LEU A 73 10.49 -10.10 3.77
N ALA A 74 10.67 -11.40 3.53
CA ALA A 74 11.63 -12.21 4.25
C ALA A 74 13.09 -11.66 4.20
N PRO A 75 13.58 -11.06 3.09
CA PRO A 75 14.90 -10.40 3.08
C PRO A 75 14.98 -9.22 4.05
N VAL A 76 13.96 -8.37 4.11
CA VAL A 76 13.91 -7.22 5.02
C VAL A 76 13.83 -7.68 6.47
N ARG A 77 13.04 -8.73 6.73
CA ARG A 77 12.93 -9.35 8.06
C ARG A 77 14.30 -9.79 8.57
N ARG A 78 15.09 -10.48 7.75
CA ARG A 78 16.45 -10.89 8.13
C ARG A 78 17.35 -9.69 8.46
N VAL A 79 17.33 -8.67 7.59
CA VAL A 79 18.16 -7.46 7.79
C VAL A 79 17.80 -6.75 9.10
N VAL A 80 16.52 -6.54 9.39
CA VAL A 80 16.10 -5.84 10.62
C VAL A 80 16.40 -6.70 11.85
N ASP A 81 16.13 -8.00 11.81
CA ASP A 81 16.43 -8.93 12.92
C ASP A 81 17.95 -8.96 13.22
N GLU A 82 18.81 -8.96 12.18
CA GLU A 82 20.27 -8.87 12.32
C GLU A 82 20.73 -7.54 12.90
N LEU A 83 20.20 -6.41 12.39
CA LEU A 83 20.54 -5.06 12.86
C LEU A 83 20.23 -4.87 14.35
N VAL A 84 19.11 -5.42 14.80
CA VAL A 84 18.66 -5.32 16.19
C VAL A 84 19.28 -6.42 17.07
N GLY A 85 19.81 -7.50 16.45
CA GLY A 85 20.43 -8.62 17.15
C GLY A 85 19.43 -9.58 17.80
N ARG A 86 18.13 -9.54 17.39
CA ARG A 86 17.13 -10.47 17.93
C ARG A 86 16.07 -10.87 16.89
N PRO A 87 15.64 -12.14 16.90
CA PRO A 87 14.50 -12.60 16.09
C PRO A 87 13.21 -11.84 16.46
N GLY A 88 12.43 -11.48 15.46
CA GLY A 88 11.14 -10.80 15.66
C GLY A 88 11.22 -9.27 15.75
N ALA A 89 12.41 -8.68 15.70
CA ALA A 89 12.56 -7.22 15.67
C ALA A 89 11.86 -6.59 14.46
N PHE A 90 11.90 -7.26 13.30
CA PHE A 90 11.14 -6.84 12.14
C PHE A 90 9.64 -6.70 12.43
N ALA A 91 9.05 -7.66 13.09
CA ALA A 91 7.61 -7.61 13.38
C ALA A 91 7.25 -6.41 14.25
N LEU A 92 8.08 -6.08 15.26
CA LEU A 92 7.90 -4.90 16.08
C LEU A 92 8.10 -3.62 15.28
N TRP A 93 9.17 -3.52 14.49
CA TRP A 93 9.42 -2.36 13.65
C TRP A 93 8.31 -2.13 12.63
N PHE A 94 7.88 -3.17 11.93
CA PHE A 94 6.83 -3.08 10.91
C PHE A 94 5.48 -2.70 11.54
N ALA A 95 5.13 -3.28 12.69
CA ALA A 95 3.92 -2.88 13.42
C ALA A 95 3.96 -1.39 13.84
N ARG A 96 5.10 -0.89 14.34
CA ARG A 96 5.29 0.54 14.65
C ARG A 96 5.20 1.42 13.40
N LEU A 97 5.77 0.99 12.29
CA LEU A 97 5.68 1.71 11.00
C LEU A 97 4.22 1.83 10.56
N ILE A 98 3.46 0.76 10.57
CA ILE A 98 2.03 0.76 10.22
C ILE A 98 1.23 1.63 11.20
N GLN A 99 1.45 1.48 12.51
CA GLN A 99 0.81 2.32 13.52
C GLN A 99 1.11 3.82 13.30
N THR A 100 2.38 4.16 13.03
CA THR A 100 2.78 5.55 12.79
C THR A 100 2.14 6.08 11.50
N SER A 101 2.07 5.29 10.44
CA SER A 101 1.42 5.69 9.19
C SER A 101 -0.09 5.97 9.38
N MET A 102 -0.77 5.19 10.20
CA MET A 102 -2.17 5.46 10.58
C MET A 102 -2.27 6.74 11.42
N ALA A 103 -1.36 6.96 12.36
CA ALA A 103 -1.37 8.15 13.21
C ALA A 103 -1.15 9.44 12.42
N VAL A 104 -0.15 9.50 11.52
CA VAL A 104 0.09 10.69 10.69
C VAL A 104 -1.06 10.94 9.70
N THR A 105 -1.76 9.89 9.26
CA THR A 105 -2.97 10.03 8.47
C THR A 105 -4.10 10.65 9.29
N ALA A 106 -4.33 10.17 10.51
CA ALA A 106 -5.36 10.69 11.39
C ALA A 106 -5.12 12.14 11.83
N THR A 107 -3.87 12.56 11.95
CA THR A 107 -3.47 13.94 12.32
C THR A 107 -3.30 14.86 11.11
N GLY A 108 -3.36 14.35 9.88
CA GLY A 108 -3.17 15.14 8.66
C GLY A 108 -1.72 15.53 8.36
N ASP A 109 -0.73 14.93 9.04
CA ASP A 109 0.71 15.19 8.85
C ASP A 109 1.34 14.09 7.99
N PHE A 110 0.98 14.04 6.71
CA PHE A 110 1.48 13.03 5.79
C PHE A 110 2.98 13.20 5.52
N ARG A 111 3.72 12.10 5.68
CA ARG A 111 5.13 11.93 5.31
C ARG A 111 5.25 10.67 4.47
N ASP A 112 6.26 10.58 3.60
CA ASP A 112 6.44 9.39 2.78
C ASP A 112 6.78 8.15 3.63
N PHE A 113 6.42 6.98 3.11
CA PHE A 113 6.59 5.72 3.82
C PHE A 113 8.07 5.39 4.16
N PRO A 114 9.05 5.65 3.26
CA PRO A 114 10.48 5.51 3.61
C PRO A 114 10.92 6.38 4.79
N ALA A 115 10.47 7.64 4.85
CA ALA A 115 10.79 8.54 5.96
C ALA A 115 10.22 8.03 7.29
N LEU A 116 8.97 7.52 7.28
CA LEU A 116 8.38 6.87 8.44
C LEU A 116 9.12 5.59 8.82
N GLY A 117 9.52 4.78 7.82
CA GLY A 117 10.29 3.56 8.04
C GLY A 117 11.62 3.82 8.74
N ARG A 118 12.34 4.84 8.29
CA ARG A 118 13.58 5.29 8.91
C ARG A 118 13.36 5.79 10.34
N ALA A 119 12.42 6.70 10.53
CA ALA A 119 12.12 7.28 11.83
C ALA A 119 11.68 6.23 12.86
N THR A 120 10.90 5.23 12.46
CA THR A 120 10.47 4.15 13.35
C THR A 120 11.58 3.17 13.67
N LEU A 121 12.55 2.96 12.75
CA LEU A 121 13.75 2.16 13.02
C LEU A 121 14.65 2.86 14.04
N GLU A 122 14.89 4.17 13.85
CA GLU A 122 15.65 5.01 14.79
C GLU A 122 14.97 5.08 16.17
N ALA A 123 13.64 5.15 16.20
CA ALA A 123 12.88 5.12 17.46
C ALA A 123 12.96 3.76 18.18
N LEU A 124 13.12 2.67 17.43
CA LEU A 124 13.35 1.34 18.01
C LEU A 124 14.72 1.27 18.71
N ASP A 125 15.76 1.82 18.06
CA ASP A 125 17.10 1.96 18.65
C ASP A 125 17.07 2.69 20.00
N LEU A 126 16.47 3.88 20.03
CA LEU A 126 16.35 4.70 21.24
C LEU A 126 15.53 4.01 22.34
N GLY A 127 14.43 3.33 21.97
CA GLY A 127 13.54 2.68 22.93
C GLY A 127 14.10 1.40 23.55
N GLU A 128 14.96 0.70 22.82
CA GLU A 128 15.58 -0.55 23.27
C GLU A 128 17.00 -0.34 23.84
N GLY A 129 17.53 0.89 23.77
CA GLY A 129 18.91 1.21 24.17
C GLY A 129 19.96 0.54 23.31
N LEU A 130 19.62 0.29 22.03
CA LEU A 130 20.51 -0.28 21.04
C LEU A 130 21.44 0.78 20.47
N THR A 131 22.43 0.34 19.73
CA THR A 131 23.26 1.22 18.89
C THR A 131 23.25 0.65 17.48
N LEU A 132 22.33 1.14 16.65
CA LEU A 132 22.27 0.73 15.25
C LEU A 132 23.47 1.30 14.47
N PRO A 133 24.00 0.54 13.48
CA PRO A 133 25.01 1.04 12.56
C PRO A 133 24.51 2.28 11.80
N ALA A 134 25.42 3.18 11.43
CA ALA A 134 25.07 4.40 10.69
C ALA A 134 24.41 4.10 9.32
N ASP A 135 24.71 2.94 8.73
CA ASP A 135 24.15 2.45 7.47
C ASP A 135 22.88 1.59 7.63
N ALA A 136 22.34 1.48 8.85
CA ALA A 136 21.20 0.60 9.14
C ALA A 136 20.02 0.83 8.19
N TRP A 137 19.65 2.09 7.98
CA TRP A 137 18.56 2.41 7.05
C TRP A 137 18.90 2.05 5.61
N ASP A 138 20.11 2.31 5.14
CA ASP A 138 20.53 2.02 3.77
C ASP A 138 20.47 0.51 3.49
N ARG A 139 20.82 -0.32 4.48
CA ARG A 139 20.68 -1.78 4.39
C ARG A 139 19.22 -2.22 4.29
N VAL A 140 18.33 -1.62 5.09
CA VAL A 140 16.88 -1.89 5.03
C VAL A 140 16.31 -1.43 3.69
N ALA A 141 16.65 -0.23 3.23
CA ALA A 141 16.19 0.31 1.95
C ALA A 141 16.68 -0.53 0.76
N ALA A 142 17.92 -0.99 0.79
CA ALA A 142 18.46 -1.89 -0.23
C ALA A 142 17.70 -3.22 -0.28
N ALA A 143 17.40 -3.83 0.89
CA ALA A 143 16.61 -5.05 0.97
C ALA A 143 15.18 -4.83 0.46
N MET A 144 14.55 -3.69 0.79
CA MET A 144 13.23 -3.32 0.24
C MET A 144 13.26 -3.17 -1.30
N GLY A 145 14.33 -2.61 -1.86
CA GLY A 145 14.48 -2.47 -3.31
C GLY A 145 14.68 -3.79 -4.06
N ALA A 146 15.11 -4.84 -3.38
CA ALA A 146 15.47 -6.14 -3.94
C ALA A 146 14.42 -7.25 -3.72
N LEU A 147 13.21 -6.91 -3.28
CA LEU A 147 12.16 -7.89 -2.99
C LEU A 147 11.70 -8.64 -4.23
N ASP A 148 11.57 -9.95 -4.12
CA ASP A 148 10.97 -10.80 -5.14
C ASP A 148 9.51 -11.15 -4.78
N PRO A 149 8.67 -11.48 -5.77
CA PRO A 149 7.32 -11.96 -5.51
C PRO A 149 7.33 -13.34 -4.85
N HIS A 150 6.25 -13.65 -4.10
CA HIS A 150 6.01 -15.02 -3.70
C HIS A 150 5.88 -15.94 -4.93
N PRO A 151 6.26 -17.22 -4.84
CA PRO A 151 6.34 -18.13 -6.01
C PRO A 151 5.00 -18.34 -6.75
N ASP A 152 3.88 -18.19 -6.05
CA ASP A 152 2.52 -18.39 -6.55
C ASP A 152 1.93 -17.16 -7.29
N VAL A 153 2.56 -15.99 -7.15
CA VAL A 153 1.99 -14.70 -7.59
C VAL A 153 1.85 -14.63 -9.11
N VAL A 154 2.92 -14.96 -9.85
CA VAL A 154 2.90 -14.85 -11.31
C VAL A 154 1.79 -15.70 -11.91
N ALA A 155 1.72 -16.97 -11.49
CA ALA A 155 0.71 -17.90 -11.99
C ALA A 155 -0.71 -17.45 -11.64
N GLY A 156 -0.95 -16.96 -10.41
CA GLY A 156 -2.25 -16.48 -9.98
C GLY A 156 -2.70 -15.22 -10.72
N LEU A 157 -1.81 -14.23 -10.90
CA LEU A 157 -2.12 -13.02 -11.66
C LEU A 157 -2.38 -13.32 -13.15
N ASP A 158 -1.59 -14.20 -13.77
CA ASP A 158 -1.77 -14.60 -15.16
C ASP A 158 -3.12 -15.33 -15.36
N ALA A 159 -3.50 -16.20 -14.42
CA ALA A 159 -4.79 -16.90 -14.45
C ALA A 159 -5.98 -15.94 -14.29
N LEU A 160 -5.89 -14.94 -13.41
CA LEU A 160 -6.91 -13.90 -13.26
C LEU A 160 -7.02 -13.04 -14.52
N ALA A 161 -5.89 -12.62 -15.10
CA ALA A 161 -5.88 -11.86 -16.35
C ALA A 161 -6.51 -12.68 -17.51
N ALA A 162 -6.19 -13.97 -17.61
CA ALA A 162 -6.79 -14.87 -18.59
C ALA A 162 -8.30 -15.05 -18.41
N ALA A 163 -8.79 -15.00 -17.16
CA ALA A 163 -10.21 -15.01 -16.82
C ALA A 163 -10.90 -13.65 -17.04
N GLY A 164 -10.19 -12.62 -17.52
CA GLY A 164 -10.74 -11.30 -17.87
C GLY A 164 -10.75 -10.29 -16.74
N TRP A 165 -10.14 -10.58 -15.59
CA TRP A 165 -10.05 -9.63 -14.47
C TRP A 165 -9.16 -8.42 -14.80
N THR A 166 -9.60 -7.23 -14.40
CA THR A 166 -8.74 -6.04 -14.37
C THR A 166 -8.00 -5.98 -13.04
N LEU A 167 -6.66 -5.97 -13.10
CA LEU A 167 -5.81 -6.05 -11.92
C LEU A 167 -5.20 -4.68 -11.60
N LEU A 168 -5.26 -4.25 -10.35
CA LEU A 168 -4.63 -3.03 -9.85
C LEU A 168 -3.74 -3.36 -8.66
N ALA A 169 -2.61 -2.66 -8.54
CA ALA A 169 -1.80 -2.69 -7.33
C ALA A 169 -2.05 -1.43 -6.50
N LEU A 170 -2.23 -1.56 -5.17
CA LEU A 170 -2.41 -0.46 -4.24
C LEU A 170 -1.51 -0.64 -3.01
N THR A 171 -0.59 0.29 -2.78
CA THR A 171 0.43 0.17 -1.73
C THR A 171 0.58 1.40 -0.85
N ASN A 172 1.04 1.18 0.38
CA ASN A 172 1.54 2.24 1.27
C ASN A 172 2.96 2.71 0.91
N SER A 173 3.69 1.97 0.06
CA SER A 173 5.03 2.35 -0.40
C SER A 173 5.00 3.59 -1.28
N ALA A 174 6.08 4.37 -1.26
CA ALA A 174 6.26 5.48 -2.18
C ALA A 174 6.15 5.03 -3.64
N ARG A 175 5.52 5.85 -4.48
CA ARG A 175 5.23 5.53 -5.89
C ARG A 175 6.47 5.03 -6.65
N ARG A 176 7.59 5.78 -6.56
CA ARG A 176 8.84 5.40 -7.22
C ARG A 176 9.34 4.02 -6.78
N SER A 177 9.17 3.69 -5.50
CA SER A 177 9.62 2.39 -4.96
C SER A 177 8.83 1.23 -5.54
N VAL A 178 7.50 1.31 -5.52
CA VAL A 178 6.64 0.22 -6.03
C VAL A 178 6.78 0.06 -7.54
N GLU A 179 6.86 1.16 -8.31
CA GLU A 179 7.09 1.09 -9.76
C GLU A 179 8.41 0.39 -10.09
N SER A 180 9.50 0.77 -9.41
CA SER A 180 10.81 0.13 -9.59
C SER A 180 10.79 -1.36 -9.25
N GLN A 181 10.15 -1.73 -8.13
CA GLN A 181 10.02 -3.13 -7.69
C GLN A 181 9.23 -3.96 -8.69
N LEU A 182 8.06 -3.49 -9.14
CA LEU A 182 7.20 -4.23 -10.06
C LEU A 182 7.79 -4.32 -11.48
N VAL A 183 8.52 -3.30 -11.93
CA VAL A 183 9.28 -3.36 -13.19
C VAL A 183 10.42 -4.38 -13.09
N ARG A 184 11.23 -4.32 -12.03
CA ARG A 184 12.34 -5.25 -11.81
C ARG A 184 11.89 -6.72 -11.78
N THR A 185 10.72 -6.98 -11.21
CA THR A 185 10.17 -8.33 -11.08
C THR A 185 9.33 -8.77 -12.30
N GLY A 186 9.19 -7.91 -13.31
CA GLY A 186 8.37 -8.19 -14.50
C GLY A 186 6.87 -8.24 -14.23
N LEU A 187 6.41 -7.70 -13.08
CA LEU A 187 5.00 -7.71 -12.70
C LEU A 187 4.22 -6.48 -13.17
N ALA A 188 4.92 -5.38 -13.51
CA ALA A 188 4.28 -4.10 -13.83
C ALA A 188 3.23 -4.20 -14.95
N GLU A 189 3.51 -4.99 -15.99
CA GLU A 189 2.64 -5.14 -17.16
C GLU A 189 1.34 -5.89 -16.88
N ARG A 190 1.23 -6.59 -15.73
CA ARG A 190 0.02 -7.31 -15.30
C ARG A 190 -1.02 -6.40 -14.69
N PHE A 191 -0.63 -5.21 -14.27
CA PHE A 191 -1.51 -4.25 -13.61
C PHE A 191 -1.93 -3.14 -14.57
N ALA A 192 -3.23 -2.92 -14.69
CA ALA A 192 -3.78 -1.78 -15.42
C ALA A 192 -3.38 -0.45 -14.75
N HIS A 193 -3.29 -0.45 -13.41
CA HIS A 193 -2.83 0.68 -12.62
C HIS A 193 -1.98 0.21 -11.44
N ILE A 194 -0.92 0.96 -11.16
CA ILE A 194 -0.09 0.84 -9.96
C ILE A 194 -0.30 2.13 -9.17
N LEU A 195 -0.87 2.03 -7.97
CA LEU A 195 -1.30 3.16 -7.15
C LEU A 195 -0.54 3.19 -5.83
N SER A 196 -0.07 4.37 -5.47
CA SER A 196 0.55 4.65 -4.19
C SER A 196 -0.32 5.60 -3.37
N VAL A 197 -0.25 5.48 -2.07
CA VAL A 197 -0.87 6.43 -1.13
C VAL A 197 -0.31 7.86 -1.24
N ASP A 198 0.84 8.04 -1.90
CA ASP A 198 1.42 9.37 -2.16
C ASP A 198 0.46 10.28 -2.90
N GLU A 199 -0.38 9.71 -3.78
CA GLU A 199 -1.33 10.46 -4.61
C GLU A 199 -2.47 11.09 -3.80
N VAL A 200 -2.87 10.43 -2.72
CA VAL A 200 -3.98 10.87 -1.86
C VAL A 200 -3.50 11.38 -0.50
N ARG A 201 -2.20 11.27 -0.21
CA ARG A 201 -1.56 11.69 1.05
C ARG A 201 -2.26 11.14 2.30
N ALA A 202 -2.69 9.89 2.22
CA ALA A 202 -3.34 9.16 3.32
C ALA A 202 -3.00 7.68 3.20
N PHE A 203 -2.51 7.08 4.28
CA PHE A 203 -2.17 5.66 4.31
C PHE A 203 -3.41 4.79 4.46
N LYS A 204 -3.37 3.58 3.91
CA LYS A 204 -4.29 2.52 4.28
C LYS A 204 -4.23 2.31 5.81
N PRO A 205 -5.34 2.10 6.51
CA PRO A 205 -6.69 1.76 6.02
C PRO A 205 -7.65 2.97 5.84
N ALA A 206 -7.17 4.21 5.69
CA ALA A 206 -8.07 5.33 5.38
C ALA A 206 -8.84 5.10 4.08
N ALA A 207 -10.02 5.70 3.92
CA ALA A 207 -10.89 5.51 2.76
C ALA A 207 -10.26 5.96 1.43
N ALA A 208 -9.52 7.08 1.47
CA ALA A 208 -9.02 7.76 0.26
C ALA A 208 -8.19 6.88 -0.69
N PRO A 209 -7.25 6.01 -0.25
CA PRO A 209 -6.53 5.08 -1.13
C PRO A 209 -7.44 4.14 -1.92
N TYR A 210 -8.41 3.52 -1.25
CA TYR A 210 -9.32 2.55 -1.88
C TYR A 210 -10.27 3.23 -2.86
N GLU A 211 -10.82 4.38 -2.49
CA GLU A 211 -11.65 5.19 -3.39
C GLU A 211 -10.86 5.68 -4.61
N ALA A 212 -9.59 6.03 -4.44
CA ALA A 212 -8.72 6.39 -5.56
C ALA A 212 -8.50 5.20 -6.50
N ALA A 213 -8.31 4.00 -5.96
CA ALA A 213 -8.15 2.78 -6.75
C ALA A 213 -9.43 2.45 -7.54
N ALA A 214 -10.60 2.54 -6.92
CA ALA A 214 -11.88 2.34 -7.60
C ALA A 214 -12.11 3.39 -8.70
N ARG A 215 -11.80 4.67 -8.44
CA ARG A 215 -11.86 5.74 -9.46
C ARG A 215 -10.91 5.49 -10.63
N ALA A 216 -9.70 5.01 -10.38
CA ALA A 216 -8.74 4.69 -11.44
C ALA A 216 -9.25 3.55 -12.35
N ALA A 217 -9.99 2.61 -11.77
CA ALA A 217 -10.66 1.54 -12.52
C ALA A 217 -11.98 1.98 -13.18
N GLY A 218 -12.47 3.20 -12.92
CA GLY A 218 -13.73 3.70 -13.47
C GLY A 218 -14.99 3.08 -12.85
N ILE A 219 -14.91 2.55 -11.62
CA ILE A 219 -16.01 1.86 -10.94
C ILE A 219 -16.29 2.45 -9.55
N ALA A 220 -17.45 2.09 -8.99
CA ALA A 220 -17.71 2.30 -7.57
C ALA A 220 -16.91 1.29 -6.72
N PRO A 221 -16.54 1.63 -5.46
CA PRO A 221 -15.82 0.71 -4.57
C PRO A 221 -16.49 -0.66 -4.42
N SER A 222 -17.83 -0.72 -4.42
CA SER A 222 -18.59 -1.98 -4.32
C SER A 222 -18.41 -2.93 -5.52
N GLY A 223 -17.89 -2.45 -6.64
CA GLY A 223 -17.53 -3.26 -7.79
C GLY A 223 -16.12 -3.85 -7.74
N ALA A 224 -15.33 -3.50 -6.72
CA ALA A 224 -13.96 -3.97 -6.56
C ALA A 224 -13.82 -5.06 -5.48
N ARG A 225 -12.82 -5.91 -5.65
CA ARG A 225 -12.38 -6.88 -4.65
C ARG A 225 -10.97 -6.55 -4.18
N MET A 226 -10.79 -6.31 -2.87
CA MET A 226 -9.48 -6.12 -2.27
C MET A 226 -8.87 -7.45 -1.87
N VAL A 227 -7.64 -7.71 -2.30
CA VAL A 227 -6.87 -8.92 -2.00
C VAL A 227 -5.64 -8.54 -1.19
N ALA A 228 -5.55 -9.03 0.05
CA ALA A 228 -4.44 -8.71 0.95
C ALA A 228 -4.18 -9.82 1.98
N CYS A 229 -2.96 -9.87 2.51
CA CYS A 229 -2.61 -10.72 3.65
C CYS A 229 -2.72 -9.99 5.00
N HIS A 230 -3.12 -8.71 4.99
CA HIS A 230 -3.27 -7.89 6.19
C HIS A 230 -4.75 -7.67 6.50
N ASP A 231 -5.15 -8.01 7.71
CA ASP A 231 -6.53 -7.87 8.19
C ASP A 231 -6.99 -6.40 8.29
N TRP A 232 -6.10 -5.50 8.73
CA TRP A 232 -6.37 -4.07 8.80
C TRP A 232 -6.57 -3.42 7.42
N ASP A 233 -5.88 -3.91 6.39
CA ASP A 233 -6.04 -3.45 5.01
C ASP A 233 -7.42 -3.85 4.46
N LEU A 234 -7.81 -5.10 4.66
CA LEU A 234 -9.14 -5.58 4.30
C LEU A 234 -10.26 -4.87 5.08
N ALA A 235 -10.01 -4.51 6.34
CA ALA A 235 -10.96 -3.72 7.13
C ALA A 235 -11.19 -2.33 6.50
N GLY A 236 -10.13 -1.65 6.04
CA GLY A 236 -10.24 -0.37 5.34
C GLY A 236 -10.98 -0.48 4.01
N ALA A 237 -10.67 -1.49 3.21
CA ALA A 237 -11.36 -1.77 1.94
C ALA A 237 -12.87 -2.05 2.15
N ARG A 238 -13.20 -2.85 3.15
CA ARG A 238 -14.59 -3.13 3.53
C ARG A 238 -15.35 -1.87 3.96
N ALA A 239 -14.68 -0.96 4.67
CA ALA A 239 -15.31 0.29 5.14
C ALA A 239 -15.79 1.19 4.00
N VAL A 240 -15.20 1.10 2.81
CA VAL A 240 -15.66 1.80 1.60
C VAL A 240 -16.58 0.95 0.72
N GLY A 241 -16.94 -0.27 1.16
CA GLY A 241 -17.88 -1.15 0.47
C GLY A 241 -17.27 -2.14 -0.52
N MET A 242 -15.94 -2.30 -0.56
CA MET A 242 -15.29 -3.34 -1.36
C MET A 242 -15.55 -4.73 -0.75
N SER A 243 -15.65 -5.75 -1.58
CA SER A 243 -15.52 -7.13 -1.13
C SER A 243 -14.04 -7.47 -0.85
N THR A 244 -13.79 -8.46 0.00
CA THR A 244 -12.47 -8.72 0.59
C THR A 244 -12.05 -10.17 0.44
N CYS A 245 -10.79 -10.40 0.06
CA CYS A 245 -10.18 -11.71 -0.01
C CYS A 245 -8.88 -11.73 0.80
N PHE A 246 -8.84 -12.57 1.84
CA PHE A 246 -7.63 -12.74 2.66
C PHE A 246 -6.74 -13.82 2.07
N VAL A 247 -5.48 -13.48 1.80
CA VAL A 247 -4.44 -14.44 1.41
C VAL A 247 -3.68 -14.87 2.65
N ALA A 248 -3.78 -16.15 3.00
CA ALA A 248 -3.19 -16.70 4.23
C ALA A 248 -1.67 -16.93 4.06
N ARG A 249 -0.91 -15.86 3.85
CA ARG A 249 0.55 -15.92 3.80
C ARG A 249 1.11 -16.49 5.10
N ARG A 250 2.26 -17.17 5.00
CA ARG A 250 2.90 -17.78 6.16
C ARG A 250 3.18 -16.76 7.27
N GLY A 251 2.67 -17.03 8.46
CA GLY A 251 2.83 -16.16 9.62
C GLY A 251 1.77 -15.06 9.70
N MET A 252 0.84 -14.95 8.72
CA MET A 252 -0.27 -14.02 8.76
C MET A 252 -1.53 -14.70 9.32
N ALA A 253 -2.15 -14.05 10.29
CA ALA A 253 -3.42 -14.46 10.88
C ALA A 253 -4.44 -13.35 10.72
N PHE A 254 -5.68 -13.71 10.45
CA PHE A 254 -6.79 -12.75 10.43
C PHE A 254 -7.35 -12.58 11.85
N SER A 255 -7.37 -11.35 12.35
CA SER A 255 -7.84 -11.03 13.69
C SER A 255 -9.37 -11.09 13.79
N ALA A 256 -9.88 -11.70 14.85
CA ALA A 256 -11.30 -11.67 15.18
C ALA A 256 -11.83 -10.27 15.61
N ALA A 257 -10.95 -9.27 15.72
CA ALA A 257 -11.33 -7.88 15.94
C ALA A 257 -12.03 -7.26 14.73
N PHE A 258 -11.86 -7.84 13.53
CA PHE A 258 -12.49 -7.38 12.29
C PHE A 258 -13.55 -8.38 11.82
N PRO A 259 -14.58 -7.92 11.07
CA PRO A 259 -15.50 -8.82 10.38
C PRO A 259 -14.72 -9.78 9.46
N ALA A 260 -15.12 -11.05 9.44
CA ALA A 260 -14.46 -12.05 8.59
C ALA A 260 -14.38 -11.58 7.11
N PRO A 261 -13.32 -11.91 6.38
CA PRO A 261 -13.23 -11.60 4.96
C PRO A 261 -14.28 -12.39 4.17
N ASP A 262 -14.73 -11.84 3.03
CA ASP A 262 -15.74 -12.51 2.20
C ASP A 262 -15.20 -13.80 1.59
N ARG A 263 -13.89 -13.82 1.31
CA ARG A 263 -13.16 -15.00 0.82
C ARG A 263 -11.83 -15.14 1.55
N ARG A 264 -11.35 -16.39 1.60
CA ARG A 264 -10.02 -16.74 2.12
C ARG A 264 -9.38 -17.77 1.22
N VAL A 265 -8.11 -17.54 0.85
CA VAL A 265 -7.31 -18.43 0.02
C VAL A 265 -5.97 -18.72 0.70
N ALA A 266 -5.38 -19.87 0.43
CA ALA A 266 -4.05 -20.22 0.92
C ALA A 266 -2.97 -19.45 0.14
N ASP A 267 -3.13 -19.29 -1.17
CA ASP A 267 -2.20 -18.61 -2.07
C ASP A 267 -2.91 -18.05 -3.32
N PHE A 268 -2.16 -17.43 -4.21
CA PHE A 268 -2.70 -16.79 -5.41
C PHE A 268 -3.25 -17.77 -6.44
N THR A 269 -2.87 -19.04 -6.41
CA THR A 269 -3.37 -20.04 -7.36
C THR A 269 -4.85 -20.37 -7.14
N GLU A 270 -5.37 -20.13 -5.93
CA GLU A 270 -6.79 -20.31 -5.58
C GLU A 270 -7.67 -19.10 -5.94
N LEU A 271 -7.06 -17.91 -6.23
CA LEU A 271 -7.80 -16.68 -6.48
C LEU A 271 -8.80 -16.76 -7.62
N PRO A 272 -8.50 -17.38 -8.80
CA PRO A 272 -9.46 -17.43 -9.89
C PRO A 272 -10.80 -18.09 -9.50
N GLY A 273 -10.76 -19.19 -8.74
CA GLY A 273 -11.96 -19.82 -8.20
C GLY A 273 -12.66 -18.97 -7.15
N ALA A 274 -11.88 -18.46 -6.18
CA ALA A 274 -12.43 -17.70 -5.05
C ALA A 274 -13.05 -16.35 -5.43
N LEU A 275 -12.58 -15.70 -6.50
CA LEU A 275 -13.09 -14.39 -6.93
C LEU A 275 -14.23 -14.49 -7.94
N SER A 276 -14.44 -15.65 -8.57
CA SER A 276 -15.51 -15.86 -9.57
C SER A 276 -16.87 -16.16 -8.94
N ASP A 277 -16.89 -16.62 -7.68
CA ASP A 277 -18.10 -16.90 -6.87
C ASP A 277 -18.57 -15.66 -6.08
#